data_4dbbe2d0def7bfd24696b3d656cd567f
#
_entry.id   4dbbe2d0def7bfd24696b3d656cd567f
#
_cell.length_a   1.000
_cell.length_b   1.000
_cell.length_c   1.000
_cell.angle_alpha   90.00
_cell.angle_beta   90.00
_cell.angle_gamma   90.00
#
_symmetry.space_group_name_H-M   'P 1'
#
loop_
_entity.id
_entity.type
_entity.pdbx_description
1 polymer ?
#
loop_
_entity_poly.entity_id
_entity_poly.type
_entity_poly.pdbx_seq_one_letter_code
_entity_poly.pdbx_strand_id
1 'polypeptide(L)'
;MQVAPQYSEALTNNIERTYTYAHVKNVHGLEVEPHNYDAIETFNQLVARDPFGTFMQLDSYGFKNTLRALIRYDIPYTAEQERKARVYYEVTQDMERNRSDVSIGYQGDIAGTGIVKVDDPHIYTTETTIKSKRFIETLPRNKKTFNHIHVDKVPKPLLDSAEQFEALKNSVENHVSCLIGGAGTGKSFVTSEIVEQLMLNEKHVTILAPTHKSKSALQQKLKRGTVSTIHSYVYGRSGETDVIVIDEAGMLSSELMAKLASVYNGEQLVFVGDKNQLPPIGYGRPFEVIQELFPTAELKANRRSEAKDIIALGREILGQPFNANIAQNNIYLVDTAEEAFKLGAEVLLTFTRDGVKKANEIQRIKGEPSIHKDFSIGDKIIAKTNTKRFFNGQLFKIVTWNKATDGQGNAVTFRTPYELSNNFDLAYGLTIHKSQGSEWDVVAYQPSDKDTKNLAYVAVTRAKQKLIIVGGFPPQFKEERDWTHL
;
A
#
# COMPACT_ATOMS: atom_id res chain seq x y z
N MET A 1 9.31 -12.29 -39.79
CA MET A 1 9.67 -12.36 -38.37
C MET A 1 10.00 -10.94 -37.92
N GLN A 2 9.07 -10.22 -37.27
CA GLN A 2 9.42 -8.97 -36.61
C GLN A 2 10.27 -9.36 -35.39
N VAL A 3 11.50 -8.83 -35.35
CA VAL A 3 12.39 -8.99 -34.18
C VAL A 3 11.65 -8.38 -32.98
N ALA A 4 11.40 -9.17 -31.95
CA ALA A 4 10.78 -8.68 -30.71
C ALA A 4 11.61 -7.50 -30.18
N PRO A 5 10.96 -6.40 -29.76
CA PRO A 5 11.70 -5.26 -29.24
C PRO A 5 12.53 -5.68 -28.02
N GLN A 6 13.82 -5.29 -28.00
CA GLN A 6 14.69 -5.55 -26.85
C GLN A 6 14.30 -4.61 -25.70
N TYR A 7 13.57 -5.12 -24.74
CA TYR A 7 13.17 -4.38 -23.54
C TYR A 7 14.35 -4.19 -22.58
N SER A 8 14.32 -3.12 -21.79
CA SER A 8 15.28 -2.96 -20.69
C SER A 8 15.06 -4.05 -19.64
N GLU A 9 16.11 -4.40 -18.89
CA GLU A 9 16.03 -5.40 -17.80
C GLU A 9 14.89 -5.11 -16.82
N ALA A 10 14.71 -3.83 -16.45
CA ALA A 10 13.62 -3.39 -15.55
C ALA A 10 12.23 -3.64 -16.15
N LEU A 11 12.05 -3.42 -17.45
CA LEU A 11 10.80 -3.69 -18.14
C LEU A 11 10.57 -5.18 -18.29
N THR A 12 11.59 -5.95 -18.65
CA THR A 12 11.53 -7.41 -18.75
C THR A 12 11.10 -8.03 -17.41
N ASN A 13 11.72 -7.64 -16.32
CA ASN A 13 11.35 -8.10 -14.98
C ASN A 13 9.91 -7.73 -14.60
N ASN A 14 9.43 -6.57 -15.04
CA ASN A 14 8.05 -6.12 -14.80
C ASN A 14 7.05 -6.97 -15.61
N ILE A 15 7.38 -7.27 -16.88
CA ILE A 15 6.59 -8.13 -17.75
C ILE A 15 6.49 -9.54 -17.15
N GLU A 16 7.62 -10.19 -16.85
CA GLU A 16 7.66 -11.55 -16.29
C GLU A 16 6.85 -11.67 -14.98
N ARG A 17 6.85 -10.62 -14.18
CA ARG A 17 6.08 -10.60 -12.93
C ARG A 17 4.58 -10.41 -13.15
N THR A 18 4.20 -9.54 -14.09
CA THR A 18 2.79 -9.20 -14.36
C THR A 18 2.12 -10.27 -15.21
N TYR A 19 2.78 -10.70 -16.29
CA TYR A 19 2.26 -11.69 -17.23
C TYR A 19 2.75 -13.09 -16.87
N THR A 20 2.28 -13.61 -15.71
CA THR A 20 2.49 -15.02 -15.36
C THR A 20 1.55 -15.93 -16.16
N TYR A 21 1.88 -17.19 -16.29
CA TYR A 21 0.99 -18.18 -16.93
C TYR A 21 -0.43 -18.16 -16.34
N ALA A 22 -0.54 -18.14 -15.02
CA ALA A 22 -1.84 -18.12 -14.33
C ALA A 22 -2.63 -16.84 -14.65
N HIS A 23 -1.97 -15.66 -14.68
CA HIS A 23 -2.62 -14.41 -15.05
C HIS A 23 -3.14 -14.45 -16.48
N VAL A 24 -2.31 -14.84 -17.44
CA VAL A 24 -2.67 -14.81 -18.86
C VAL A 24 -3.75 -15.85 -19.17
N LYS A 25 -3.69 -17.04 -18.55
CA LYS A 25 -4.75 -18.03 -18.65
C LYS A 25 -6.09 -17.50 -18.14
N ASN A 26 -6.10 -16.88 -16.97
CA ASN A 26 -7.34 -16.43 -16.32
C ASN A 26 -7.92 -15.14 -16.93
N VAL A 27 -7.09 -14.22 -17.40
CA VAL A 27 -7.50 -12.90 -17.90
C VAL A 27 -7.62 -12.87 -19.41
N HIS A 28 -6.74 -13.58 -20.14
CA HIS A 28 -6.65 -13.55 -21.60
C HIS A 28 -7.04 -14.86 -22.29
N GLY A 29 -7.45 -15.91 -21.53
CA GLY A 29 -7.91 -17.18 -22.09
C GLY A 29 -6.80 -17.96 -22.82
N LEU A 30 -5.56 -17.95 -22.30
CA LEU A 30 -4.42 -18.61 -22.92
C LEU A 30 -4.61 -20.14 -23.01
N GLU A 31 -4.40 -20.71 -24.20
CA GLU A 31 -4.50 -22.14 -24.51
C GLU A 31 -3.10 -22.78 -24.74
N VAL A 32 -2.11 -22.44 -23.95
CA VAL A 32 -0.74 -22.96 -24.02
C VAL A 32 -0.43 -23.81 -22.81
N GLU A 33 0.30 -24.93 -23.00
CA GLU A 33 0.76 -25.75 -21.88
C GLU A 33 1.78 -25.00 -21.01
N PRO A 34 1.75 -25.17 -19.67
CA PRO A 34 2.60 -24.39 -18.75
C PRO A 34 4.11 -24.48 -19.05
N HIS A 35 4.59 -25.61 -19.51
CA HIS A 35 6.01 -25.83 -19.82
C HIS A 35 6.49 -25.14 -21.11
N ASN A 36 5.56 -24.69 -21.95
CA ASN A 36 5.84 -23.95 -23.18
C ASN A 36 5.56 -22.44 -23.04
N TYR A 37 5.22 -22.00 -21.84
CA TYR A 37 4.85 -20.59 -21.60
C TYR A 37 6.07 -19.67 -21.52
N ASP A 38 6.08 -18.60 -22.33
CA ASP A 38 7.04 -17.50 -22.30
C ASP A 38 6.29 -16.18 -22.08
N ALA A 39 6.60 -15.50 -20.96
CA ALA A 39 5.95 -14.25 -20.59
C ALA A 39 6.24 -13.11 -21.57
N ILE A 40 7.45 -13.03 -22.11
CA ILE A 40 7.85 -11.99 -23.06
C ILE A 40 7.19 -12.19 -24.41
N GLU A 41 7.17 -13.42 -24.92
CA GLU A 41 6.50 -13.74 -26.17
C GLU A 41 5.00 -13.46 -26.06
N THR A 42 4.37 -13.89 -24.98
CA THR A 42 2.95 -13.64 -24.72
C THR A 42 2.65 -12.14 -24.60
N PHE A 43 3.49 -11.39 -23.89
CA PHE A 43 3.38 -9.95 -23.80
C PHE A 43 3.45 -9.29 -25.18
N ASN A 44 4.40 -9.69 -26.02
CA ASN A 44 4.53 -9.18 -27.39
C ASN A 44 3.29 -9.46 -28.25
N GLN A 45 2.69 -10.63 -28.11
CA GLN A 45 1.44 -10.98 -28.81
C GLN A 45 0.27 -10.10 -28.35
N LEU A 46 0.15 -9.83 -27.06
CA LEU A 46 -0.88 -8.94 -26.48
C LEU A 46 -0.66 -7.49 -26.88
N VAL A 47 0.59 -7.01 -26.83
CA VAL A 47 0.99 -5.66 -27.28
C VAL A 47 0.61 -5.42 -28.74
N ALA A 48 0.78 -6.42 -29.61
CA ALA A 48 0.41 -6.30 -31.02
C ALA A 48 -1.09 -6.09 -31.23
N ARG A 49 -1.93 -6.53 -30.27
CA ARG A 49 -3.40 -6.36 -30.33
C ARG A 49 -3.87 -5.09 -29.63
N ASP A 50 -3.38 -4.86 -28.41
CA ASP A 50 -3.72 -3.72 -27.58
C ASP A 50 -2.47 -3.18 -26.86
N PRO A 51 -1.68 -2.30 -27.51
CA PRO A 51 -0.44 -1.80 -26.95
C PRO A 51 -0.65 -0.98 -25.67
N PHE A 52 -1.69 -0.16 -25.60
CA PHE A 52 -1.95 0.65 -24.40
C PHE A 52 -2.48 -0.19 -23.24
N GLY A 53 -3.53 -0.99 -23.45
CA GLY A 53 -4.09 -1.82 -22.39
C GLY A 53 -3.09 -2.82 -21.84
N THR A 54 -2.23 -3.38 -22.70
CA THR A 54 -1.17 -4.31 -22.29
C THR A 54 -0.11 -3.63 -21.42
N PHE A 55 0.45 -2.49 -21.87
CA PHE A 55 1.45 -1.75 -21.08
C PHE A 55 0.88 -1.18 -19.79
N MET A 56 -0.36 -0.68 -19.80
CA MET A 56 -0.98 -0.08 -18.61
C MET A 56 -1.29 -1.10 -17.49
N GLN A 57 -1.18 -2.39 -17.74
CA GLN A 57 -1.24 -3.43 -16.70
C GLN A 57 0.09 -3.57 -15.92
N LEU A 58 1.19 -3.07 -16.48
CA LEU A 58 2.49 -3.09 -15.83
C LEU A 58 2.57 -2.06 -14.70
N ASP A 59 3.29 -2.38 -13.64
CA ASP A 59 3.56 -1.44 -12.55
C ASP A 59 4.24 -0.16 -13.06
N SER A 60 3.70 0.98 -12.65
CA SER A 60 4.20 2.32 -13.00
C SER A 60 3.98 2.74 -14.46
N TYR A 61 3.23 1.97 -15.25
CA TYR A 61 2.89 2.30 -16.63
C TYR A 61 1.45 2.86 -16.75
N GLY A 62 1.22 4.06 -16.22
CA GLY A 62 0.03 4.84 -16.60
C GLY A 62 0.17 5.38 -18.03
N PHE A 63 -0.87 6.03 -18.57
CA PHE A 63 -0.95 6.51 -19.96
C PHE A 63 0.33 7.20 -20.48
N LYS A 64 0.88 8.16 -19.71
CA LYS A 64 2.07 8.92 -20.15
C LYS A 64 3.33 8.06 -20.27
N ASN A 65 3.53 7.12 -19.34
CA ASN A 65 4.71 6.23 -19.38
C ASN A 65 4.53 5.15 -20.45
N THR A 66 3.31 4.68 -20.66
CA THR A 66 2.98 3.78 -21.78
C THR A 66 3.28 4.45 -23.11
N LEU A 67 2.79 5.65 -23.36
CA LEU A 67 3.07 6.37 -24.61
C LEU A 67 4.57 6.56 -24.86
N ARG A 68 5.34 6.92 -23.84
CA ARG A 68 6.81 7.01 -23.93
C ARG A 68 7.47 5.67 -24.25
N ALA A 69 6.96 4.57 -23.67
CA ALA A 69 7.49 3.25 -23.93
C ALA A 69 7.18 2.79 -25.36
N LEU A 70 5.96 2.98 -25.85
CA LEU A 70 5.58 2.66 -27.22
C LEU A 70 6.49 3.37 -28.24
N ILE A 71 6.73 4.66 -28.02
CA ILE A 71 7.66 5.44 -28.87
C ILE A 71 9.10 4.91 -28.73
N ARG A 72 9.58 4.66 -27.49
CA ARG A 72 10.95 4.22 -27.24
C ARG A 72 11.28 2.87 -27.86
N TYR A 73 10.32 1.96 -27.88
CA TYR A 73 10.50 0.60 -28.36
C TYR A 73 9.96 0.40 -29.79
N ASP A 74 9.60 1.49 -30.46
CA ASP A 74 9.06 1.51 -31.83
C ASP A 74 7.85 0.55 -32.01
N ILE A 75 6.95 0.58 -31.04
CA ILE A 75 5.74 -0.24 -31.03
C ILE A 75 4.61 0.53 -31.70
N PRO A 76 4.06 0.02 -32.83
CA PRO A 76 3.01 0.71 -33.56
C PRO A 76 1.70 0.74 -32.78
N TYR A 77 0.97 1.84 -32.90
CA TYR A 77 -0.40 2.00 -32.38
C TYR A 77 -1.23 2.91 -33.28
N THR A 78 -2.55 2.81 -33.19
CA THR A 78 -3.47 3.63 -33.95
C THR A 78 -3.91 4.86 -33.14
N ALA A 79 -4.33 5.93 -33.84
CA ALA A 79 -4.91 7.10 -33.20
C ALA A 79 -6.13 6.76 -32.34
N GLU A 80 -6.92 5.76 -32.74
CA GLU A 80 -8.07 5.29 -31.98
C GLU A 80 -7.67 4.58 -30.67
N GLN A 81 -6.61 3.78 -30.67
CA GLN A 81 -6.08 3.16 -29.46
C GLN A 81 -5.55 4.21 -28.48
N GLU A 82 -4.83 5.22 -28.98
CA GLU A 82 -4.37 6.34 -28.15
C GLU A 82 -5.56 7.13 -27.59
N ARG A 83 -6.57 7.44 -28.40
CA ARG A 83 -7.78 8.14 -27.97
C ARG A 83 -8.45 7.40 -26.81
N LYS A 84 -8.71 6.10 -26.98
CA LYS A 84 -9.36 5.27 -25.94
C LYS A 84 -8.57 5.26 -24.64
N ALA A 85 -7.26 5.06 -24.71
CA ALA A 85 -6.40 5.05 -23.55
C ALA A 85 -6.33 6.42 -22.84
N ARG A 86 -6.33 7.52 -23.62
CA ARG A 86 -6.36 8.89 -23.12
C ARG A 86 -7.65 9.19 -22.36
N VAL A 87 -8.81 8.86 -22.94
CA VAL A 87 -10.12 9.04 -22.31
C VAL A 87 -10.21 8.27 -20.99
N TYR A 88 -9.81 6.99 -21.01
CA TYR A 88 -9.77 6.18 -19.78
C TYR A 88 -8.90 6.82 -18.71
N TYR A 89 -7.71 7.29 -19.11
CA TYR A 89 -6.78 7.96 -18.19
C TYR A 89 -7.36 9.26 -17.61
N GLU A 90 -7.98 10.11 -18.43
CA GLU A 90 -8.55 11.40 -17.98
C GLU A 90 -9.68 11.17 -16.97
N VAL A 91 -10.61 10.27 -17.27
CA VAL A 91 -11.73 9.93 -16.37
C VAL A 91 -11.22 9.31 -15.07
N THR A 92 -10.30 8.35 -15.14
CA THR A 92 -9.78 7.69 -13.93
C THR A 92 -8.92 8.62 -13.08
N GLN A 93 -8.17 9.55 -13.70
CA GLN A 93 -7.43 10.59 -12.97
C GLN A 93 -8.35 11.58 -12.24
N ASP A 94 -9.51 11.89 -12.82
CA ASP A 94 -10.51 12.71 -12.16
C ASP A 94 -11.13 11.97 -10.96
N MET A 95 -11.50 10.70 -11.13
CA MET A 95 -11.98 9.83 -10.05
C MET A 95 -10.95 9.72 -8.91
N GLU A 96 -9.67 9.55 -9.25
CA GLU A 96 -8.58 9.47 -8.27
C GLU A 96 -8.38 10.78 -7.51
N ARG A 97 -8.34 11.94 -8.21
CA ARG A 97 -8.20 13.26 -7.59
C ARG A 97 -9.35 13.57 -6.64
N ASN A 98 -10.56 13.24 -7.04
CA ASN A 98 -11.77 13.48 -6.26
C ASN A 98 -12.04 12.38 -5.24
N ARG A 99 -11.19 11.34 -5.20
CA ARG A 99 -11.36 10.17 -4.33
C ARG A 99 -12.75 9.55 -4.44
N SER A 100 -13.22 9.40 -5.66
CA SER A 100 -14.60 9.03 -6.00
C SER A 100 -14.64 7.76 -6.84
N ASP A 101 -15.80 7.10 -6.83
CA ASP A 101 -16.15 6.01 -7.74
C ASP A 101 -16.66 6.51 -9.08
N VAL A 102 -16.82 7.82 -9.24
CA VAL A 102 -17.33 8.47 -10.44
C VAL A 102 -16.52 9.71 -10.79
N SER A 103 -16.47 10.03 -12.09
CA SER A 103 -16.03 11.31 -12.64
C SER A 103 -17.23 12.14 -13.07
N ILE A 104 -17.16 13.45 -12.89
CA ILE A 104 -18.26 14.39 -13.20
C ILE A 104 -17.77 15.40 -14.23
N GLY A 105 -18.63 15.67 -15.23
CA GLY A 105 -18.40 16.76 -16.20
C GLY A 105 -17.57 16.40 -17.42
N TYR A 106 -17.17 15.15 -17.63
CA TYR A 106 -16.52 14.73 -18.87
C TYR A 106 -17.49 14.87 -20.07
N GLN A 107 -17.02 15.41 -21.19
CA GLN A 107 -17.85 15.69 -22.36
C GLN A 107 -17.39 15.00 -23.66
N GLY A 108 -16.36 14.14 -23.57
CA GLY A 108 -15.81 13.43 -24.71
C GLY A 108 -16.55 12.15 -25.07
N ASP A 109 -16.23 11.58 -26.24
CA ASP A 109 -16.70 10.27 -26.65
C ASP A 109 -16.03 9.15 -25.83
N ILE A 110 -16.87 8.30 -25.21
CA ILE A 110 -16.44 7.19 -24.35
C ILE A 110 -16.55 5.81 -25.05
N ALA A 111 -16.94 5.76 -26.31
CA ALA A 111 -17.16 4.49 -27.01
C ALA A 111 -15.93 3.59 -27.00
N GLY A 112 -16.09 2.36 -26.52
CA GLY A 112 -15.04 1.33 -26.47
C GLY A 112 -13.87 1.63 -25.52
N THR A 113 -14.06 2.54 -24.53
CA THR A 113 -13.00 2.95 -23.59
C THR A 113 -13.01 2.19 -22.26
N GLY A 114 -14.03 1.37 -21.97
CA GLY A 114 -14.26 0.79 -20.64
C GLY A 114 -14.83 1.79 -19.61
N ILE A 115 -15.20 3.00 -20.08
CA ILE A 115 -15.94 3.99 -19.30
C ILE A 115 -17.42 3.79 -19.53
N VAL A 116 -18.20 3.86 -18.45
CA VAL A 116 -19.66 3.67 -18.46
C VAL A 116 -20.32 4.95 -17.96
N LYS A 117 -21.34 5.40 -18.68
CA LYS A 117 -22.19 6.50 -18.25
C LYS A 117 -23.15 6.00 -17.16
N VAL A 118 -23.28 6.75 -16.10
CA VAL A 118 -24.28 6.54 -15.04
C VAL A 118 -25.56 7.33 -15.43
N ASP A 119 -26.65 7.17 -14.72
CA ASP A 119 -27.97 7.73 -15.05
C ASP A 119 -27.99 9.26 -15.25
N ASP A 120 -27.12 10.01 -14.58
CA ASP A 120 -26.94 11.44 -14.83
C ASP A 120 -26.13 11.64 -16.12
N PRO A 121 -26.52 12.59 -17.00
CA PRO A 121 -25.88 12.80 -18.31
C PRO A 121 -24.40 13.14 -18.26
N HIS A 122 -23.84 13.53 -17.11
CA HIS A 122 -22.46 13.97 -16.93
C HIS A 122 -21.69 13.18 -15.88
N ILE A 123 -22.23 12.04 -15.43
CA ILE A 123 -21.56 11.16 -14.46
C ILE A 123 -21.08 9.89 -15.14
N TYR A 124 -19.79 9.57 -14.96
CA TYR A 124 -19.11 8.43 -15.57
C TYR A 124 -18.38 7.61 -14.54
N THR A 125 -18.32 6.30 -14.75
CA THR A 125 -17.54 5.35 -13.95
C THR A 125 -16.81 4.38 -14.86
N THR A 126 -16.02 3.45 -14.30
CA THR A 126 -15.37 2.41 -15.06
C THR A 126 -16.10 1.07 -14.95
N GLU A 127 -15.99 0.21 -15.96
CA GLU A 127 -16.44 -1.19 -15.86
C GLU A 127 -15.80 -1.90 -14.66
N THR A 128 -14.56 -1.57 -14.34
CA THR A 128 -13.83 -2.11 -13.19
C THR A 128 -14.48 -1.70 -11.87
N THR A 129 -14.92 -0.46 -11.73
CA THR A 129 -15.69 -0.01 -10.55
C THR A 129 -17.00 -0.77 -10.42
N ILE A 130 -17.71 -0.97 -11.53
CA ILE A 130 -18.97 -1.74 -11.54
C ILE A 130 -18.71 -3.20 -11.12
N LYS A 131 -17.66 -3.84 -11.64
CA LYS A 131 -17.26 -5.20 -11.25
C LYS A 131 -16.93 -5.29 -9.75
N SER A 132 -16.19 -4.32 -9.23
CA SER A 132 -15.87 -4.22 -7.81
C SER A 132 -17.13 -4.11 -6.94
N LYS A 133 -18.06 -3.21 -7.29
CA LYS A 133 -19.32 -3.02 -6.55
C LYS A 133 -20.21 -4.27 -6.61
N ARG A 134 -20.41 -4.82 -7.79
CA ARG A 134 -21.20 -6.06 -7.96
C ARG A 134 -20.62 -7.21 -7.14
N PHE A 135 -19.30 -7.37 -7.11
CA PHE A 135 -18.68 -8.39 -6.26
C PHE A 135 -19.04 -8.20 -4.79
N ILE A 136 -18.89 -6.98 -4.25
CA ILE A 136 -19.23 -6.68 -2.85
C ILE A 136 -20.73 -6.98 -2.58
N GLU A 137 -21.61 -6.63 -3.53
CA GLU A 137 -23.06 -6.89 -3.41
C GLU A 137 -23.41 -8.38 -3.41
N THR A 138 -22.63 -9.22 -4.11
CA THR A 138 -22.84 -10.68 -4.16
C THR A 138 -22.31 -11.41 -2.93
N LEU A 139 -21.46 -10.78 -2.10
CA LEU A 139 -20.96 -11.39 -0.89
C LEU A 139 -22.09 -11.69 0.11
N PRO A 140 -22.08 -12.84 0.76
CA PRO A 140 -23.18 -13.27 1.61
C PRO A 140 -23.24 -12.43 2.90
N ARG A 141 -24.28 -11.61 3.01
CA ARG A 141 -24.55 -10.80 4.21
C ARG A 141 -25.06 -11.70 5.34
N ASN A 142 -24.59 -11.44 6.56
CA ASN A 142 -25.01 -12.14 7.78
C ASN A 142 -24.84 -13.67 7.77
N LYS A 143 -24.07 -14.21 6.82
CA LYS A 143 -23.73 -15.63 6.81
C LYS A 143 -22.71 -15.92 7.91
N LYS A 144 -23.07 -16.83 8.82
CA LYS A 144 -22.14 -17.33 9.83
C LYS A 144 -21.28 -18.47 9.28
N THR A 145 -20.12 -18.65 9.86
CA THR A 145 -19.27 -19.82 9.66
C THR A 145 -19.59 -20.88 10.73
N PHE A 146 -19.03 -22.07 10.54
CA PHE A 146 -19.02 -23.11 11.59
C PHE A 146 -17.76 -23.03 12.46
N ASN A 147 -16.91 -22.02 12.26
CA ASN A 147 -15.72 -21.83 13.06
C ASN A 147 -16.09 -21.38 14.47
N HIS A 148 -15.36 -21.85 15.47
CA HIS A 148 -15.54 -21.49 16.86
C HIS A 148 -14.22 -21.02 17.49
N ILE A 149 -14.32 -20.34 18.63
CA ILE A 149 -13.15 -19.86 19.35
C ILE A 149 -12.72 -20.90 20.38
N HIS A 150 -11.48 -21.32 20.28
CA HIS A 150 -10.81 -22.14 21.28
C HIS A 150 -10.32 -21.23 22.41
N VAL A 151 -11.23 -20.92 23.36
CA VAL A 151 -11.00 -19.92 24.42
C VAL A 151 -9.78 -20.22 25.26
N ASP A 152 -9.51 -21.52 25.53
CA ASP A 152 -8.32 -21.98 26.25
C ASP A 152 -6.98 -21.68 25.56
N LYS A 153 -7.02 -21.35 24.27
CA LYS A 153 -5.87 -20.97 23.46
C LYS A 153 -5.74 -19.46 23.26
N VAL A 154 -6.78 -18.68 23.59
CA VAL A 154 -6.75 -17.23 23.45
C VAL A 154 -5.83 -16.60 24.50
N PRO A 155 -4.90 -15.71 24.11
CA PRO A 155 -4.03 -15.03 25.07
C PRO A 155 -4.82 -14.21 26.10
N LYS A 156 -4.42 -14.29 27.37
CA LYS A 156 -5.10 -13.58 28.47
C LYS A 156 -5.30 -12.07 28.20
N PRO A 157 -4.31 -11.30 27.68
CA PRO A 157 -4.52 -9.87 27.40
C PRO A 157 -5.66 -9.60 26.42
N LEU A 158 -5.97 -10.54 25.52
CA LEU A 158 -7.08 -10.43 24.60
C LEU A 158 -8.39 -10.79 25.26
N LEU A 159 -8.42 -11.83 26.11
CA LEU A 159 -9.59 -12.20 26.91
C LEU A 159 -9.99 -11.09 27.87
N ASP A 160 -9.03 -10.40 28.48
CA ASP A 160 -9.26 -9.31 29.40
C ASP A 160 -9.76 -8.02 28.70
N SER A 161 -9.81 -8.01 27.37
CA SER A 161 -10.27 -6.91 26.54
C SER A 161 -11.55 -7.27 25.81
N ALA A 162 -12.70 -6.86 26.34
CA ALA A 162 -13.99 -7.11 25.69
C ALA A 162 -14.03 -6.66 24.22
N GLU A 163 -13.43 -5.48 23.92
CA GLU A 163 -13.36 -4.92 22.56
C GLU A 163 -12.56 -5.82 21.60
N GLN A 164 -11.38 -6.30 22.04
CA GLN A 164 -10.54 -7.18 21.22
C GLN A 164 -11.13 -8.58 21.08
N PHE A 165 -11.76 -9.10 22.14
CA PHE A 165 -12.42 -10.39 22.11
C PHE A 165 -13.64 -10.40 21.20
N GLU A 166 -14.47 -9.36 21.24
CA GLU A 166 -15.59 -9.19 20.29
C GLU A 166 -15.10 -9.05 18.84
N ALA A 167 -13.97 -8.37 18.63
CA ALA A 167 -13.37 -8.25 17.30
C ALA A 167 -12.87 -9.61 16.79
N LEU A 168 -12.24 -10.42 17.65
CA LEU A 168 -11.86 -11.81 17.35
C LEU A 168 -13.08 -12.63 16.96
N LYS A 169 -14.10 -12.61 17.82
CA LYS A 169 -15.35 -13.34 17.62
C LYS A 169 -16.04 -12.96 16.33
N ASN A 170 -16.18 -11.66 16.08
CA ASN A 170 -16.75 -11.13 14.86
C ASN A 170 -16.05 -11.68 13.60
N SER A 171 -14.70 -11.74 13.63
CA SER A 171 -13.91 -12.16 12.47
C SER A 171 -13.90 -13.69 12.28
N VAL A 172 -13.96 -14.48 13.35
CA VAL A 172 -13.95 -15.95 13.26
C VAL A 172 -15.32 -16.49 12.86
N GLU A 173 -16.40 -15.93 13.41
CA GLU A 173 -17.75 -16.46 13.24
C GLU A 173 -18.52 -15.97 12.00
N ASN A 174 -18.08 -14.87 11.37
CA ASN A 174 -18.77 -14.36 10.18
C ASN A 174 -18.01 -14.71 8.90
N HIS A 175 -18.75 -15.02 7.85
CA HIS A 175 -18.18 -15.34 6.54
C HIS A 175 -17.50 -14.13 5.89
N VAL A 176 -18.08 -12.94 6.07
CA VAL A 176 -17.45 -11.65 5.71
C VAL A 176 -17.49 -10.74 6.93
N SER A 177 -16.37 -10.15 7.28
CA SER A 177 -16.24 -9.29 8.46
C SER A 177 -15.18 -8.22 8.28
N CYS A 178 -15.28 -7.15 9.09
CA CYS A 178 -14.29 -6.09 9.16
C CYS A 178 -13.76 -5.93 10.58
N LEU A 179 -12.45 -5.70 10.68
CA LEU A 179 -11.75 -5.25 11.87
C LEU A 179 -11.14 -3.88 11.58
N ILE A 180 -11.63 -2.84 12.21
CA ILE A 180 -11.11 -1.48 12.05
C ILE A 180 -10.51 -0.96 13.35
N GLY A 181 -9.56 -0.03 13.23
CA GLY A 181 -8.95 0.65 14.38
C GLY A 181 -7.80 1.54 13.97
N GLY A 182 -7.53 2.55 14.77
CA GLY A 182 -6.43 3.49 14.56
C GLY A 182 -5.06 2.90 14.88
N ALA A 183 -4.02 3.73 14.74
CA ALA A 183 -2.67 3.37 15.17
C ALA A 183 -2.65 3.07 16.68
N GLY A 184 -1.89 2.05 17.09
CA GLY A 184 -1.72 1.66 18.50
C GLY A 184 -2.91 0.95 19.16
N THR A 185 -3.99 0.62 18.44
CA THR A 185 -5.17 -0.07 19.01
C THR A 185 -4.99 -1.59 19.13
N GLY A 186 -3.90 -2.15 18.58
CA GLY A 186 -3.62 -3.58 18.65
C GLY A 186 -4.21 -4.40 17.51
N LYS A 187 -4.58 -3.79 16.35
CA LYS A 187 -5.07 -4.52 15.17
C LYS A 187 -4.21 -5.74 14.83
N SER A 188 -2.89 -5.54 14.69
CA SER A 188 -1.98 -6.63 14.32
C SER A 188 -1.96 -7.79 15.33
N PHE A 189 -2.17 -7.50 16.62
CA PHE A 189 -2.26 -8.50 17.67
C PHE A 189 -3.56 -9.32 17.51
N VAL A 190 -4.70 -8.64 17.34
CA VAL A 190 -5.99 -9.30 17.10
C VAL A 190 -5.97 -10.08 15.78
N THR A 191 -5.38 -9.51 14.70
CA THR A 191 -5.23 -10.21 13.40
C THR A 191 -4.42 -11.50 13.54
N SER A 192 -3.32 -11.48 14.30
CA SER A 192 -2.52 -12.69 14.56
C SER A 192 -3.34 -13.75 15.26
N GLU A 193 -4.18 -13.35 16.21
CA GLU A 193 -5.03 -14.29 16.94
C GLU A 193 -6.19 -14.81 16.07
N ILE A 194 -6.79 -13.96 15.21
CA ILE A 194 -7.79 -14.41 14.22
C ILE A 194 -7.20 -15.53 13.35
N VAL A 195 -5.99 -15.34 12.84
CA VAL A 195 -5.31 -16.35 12.02
C VAL A 195 -5.09 -17.64 12.81
N GLU A 196 -4.62 -17.55 14.06
CA GLU A 196 -4.38 -18.72 14.92
C GLU A 196 -5.68 -19.48 15.17
N GLN A 197 -6.76 -18.80 15.53
CA GLN A 197 -8.06 -19.43 15.79
C GLN A 197 -8.64 -20.11 14.53
N LEU A 198 -8.51 -19.48 13.36
CA LEU A 198 -8.93 -20.07 12.10
C LEU A 198 -8.13 -21.33 11.75
N MET A 199 -6.82 -21.31 12.01
CA MET A 199 -5.96 -22.48 11.81
C MET A 199 -6.25 -23.60 12.81
N LEU A 200 -6.65 -23.28 14.04
CA LEU A 200 -7.16 -24.27 15.01
C LEU A 200 -8.48 -24.91 14.56
N ASN A 201 -9.25 -24.23 13.71
CA ASN A 201 -10.42 -24.78 13.02
C ASN A 201 -10.05 -25.47 11.68
N GLU A 202 -8.80 -25.90 11.53
CA GLU A 202 -8.29 -26.63 10.36
C GLU A 202 -8.45 -25.87 9.03
N LYS A 203 -8.46 -24.50 9.06
CA LYS A 203 -8.58 -23.67 7.89
C LYS A 203 -7.22 -23.29 7.29
N HIS A 204 -7.12 -23.36 5.97
CA HIS A 204 -6.00 -22.81 5.23
C HIS A 204 -6.18 -21.29 5.11
N VAL A 205 -5.35 -20.52 5.84
CA VAL A 205 -5.46 -19.07 5.91
C VAL A 205 -4.41 -18.43 5.03
N THR A 206 -4.85 -17.62 4.07
CA THR A 206 -4.00 -16.74 3.27
C THR A 206 -4.19 -15.30 3.70
N ILE A 207 -3.09 -14.64 4.06
CA ILE A 207 -3.09 -13.23 4.46
C ILE A 207 -2.59 -12.40 3.28
N LEU A 208 -3.39 -11.43 2.84
CA LEU A 208 -3.09 -10.56 1.72
C LEU A 208 -2.76 -9.16 2.19
N ALA A 209 -1.70 -8.61 1.63
CA ALA A 209 -1.30 -7.21 1.82
C ALA A 209 -1.34 -6.47 0.48
N PRO A 210 -1.68 -5.16 0.45
CA PRO A 210 -1.69 -4.39 -0.80
C PRO A 210 -0.29 -4.18 -1.37
N THR A 211 0.75 -4.16 -0.55
CA THR A 211 2.13 -3.89 -0.96
C THR A 211 3.11 -4.94 -0.45
N HIS A 212 4.26 -5.08 -1.11
CA HIS A 212 5.35 -5.94 -0.62
C HIS A 212 5.89 -5.51 0.74
N LYS A 213 5.89 -4.20 1.02
CA LYS A 213 6.31 -3.64 2.31
C LYS A 213 5.38 -4.08 3.44
N SER A 214 4.06 -3.94 3.25
CA SER A 214 3.05 -4.42 4.20
C SER A 214 3.15 -5.94 4.38
N LYS A 215 3.36 -6.70 3.29
CA LYS A 215 3.62 -8.15 3.35
C LYS A 215 4.78 -8.47 4.28
N SER A 216 5.95 -7.82 4.11
CA SER A 216 7.13 -8.08 4.94
C SER A 216 6.91 -7.72 6.41
N ALA A 217 6.22 -6.61 6.69
CA ALA A 217 5.86 -6.22 8.04
C ALA A 217 4.91 -7.23 8.72
N LEU A 218 3.98 -7.81 7.97
CA LEU A 218 3.08 -8.85 8.44
C LEU A 218 3.80 -10.16 8.72
N GLN A 219 4.68 -10.60 7.81
CA GLN A 219 5.45 -11.85 7.98
C GLN A 219 6.25 -11.87 9.27
N GLN A 220 6.71 -10.71 9.77
CA GLN A 220 7.43 -10.61 11.05
C GLN A 220 6.52 -10.71 12.27
N LYS A 221 5.28 -10.27 12.14
CA LYS A 221 4.32 -10.21 13.25
C LYS A 221 3.51 -11.50 13.38
N LEU A 222 3.32 -12.21 12.29
CA LEU A 222 2.51 -13.42 12.24
C LEU A 222 3.36 -14.68 12.49
N LYS A 223 2.88 -15.54 13.34
CA LYS A 223 3.53 -16.82 13.68
C LYS A 223 3.25 -17.90 12.63
N ARG A 224 2.08 -17.85 11.99
CA ARG A 224 1.56 -18.84 11.06
C ARG A 224 0.80 -18.17 9.92
N GLY A 225 0.46 -18.95 8.89
CA GLY A 225 -0.29 -18.51 7.72
C GLY A 225 0.61 -18.15 6.54
N THR A 226 0.04 -18.20 5.34
CA THR A 226 0.73 -17.81 4.11
C THR A 226 0.50 -16.32 3.84
N VAL A 227 1.57 -15.54 3.77
CA VAL A 227 1.47 -14.09 3.49
C VAL A 227 1.85 -13.81 2.05
N SER A 228 0.97 -13.13 1.31
CA SER A 228 1.18 -12.76 -0.09
C SER A 228 0.76 -11.31 -0.35
N THR A 229 1.17 -10.73 -1.48
CA THR A 229 0.51 -9.52 -1.97
C THR A 229 -0.76 -9.91 -2.72
N ILE A 230 -1.74 -8.99 -2.80
CA ILE A 230 -2.96 -9.23 -3.58
C ILE A 230 -2.61 -9.57 -5.03
N HIS A 231 -1.70 -8.82 -5.65
CA HIS A 231 -1.23 -9.11 -7.01
C HIS A 231 -0.62 -10.51 -7.14
N SER A 232 0.30 -10.88 -6.23
CA SER A 232 0.91 -12.20 -6.27
C SER A 232 -0.10 -13.33 -6.06
N TYR A 233 -1.13 -13.10 -5.25
CA TYR A 233 -2.20 -14.07 -5.04
C TYR A 233 -3.07 -14.25 -6.29
N VAL A 234 -3.47 -13.13 -6.90
CA VAL A 234 -4.30 -13.15 -8.12
C VAL A 234 -3.57 -13.83 -9.28
N TYR A 235 -2.28 -13.58 -9.42
CA TYR A 235 -1.51 -14.05 -10.58
C TYR A 235 -0.80 -15.39 -10.37
N GLY A 236 -0.65 -15.84 -9.13
CA GLY A 236 0.11 -17.05 -8.81
C GLY A 236 -0.55 -17.92 -7.76
N ARG A 237 -1.89 -17.95 -7.69
CA ARG A 237 -2.61 -18.77 -6.72
C ARG A 237 -2.15 -20.21 -6.78
N SER A 238 -1.46 -20.65 -5.73
CA SER A 238 -1.06 -22.03 -5.52
C SER A 238 -1.54 -22.49 -4.14
N GLY A 239 -2.26 -23.59 -4.10
CA GLY A 239 -2.76 -24.21 -2.87
C GLY A 239 -4.21 -23.87 -2.51
N GLU A 240 -4.73 -24.63 -1.57
CA GLU A 240 -6.07 -24.44 -1.01
C GLU A 240 -6.08 -23.23 -0.09
N THR A 241 -7.16 -22.46 -0.16
CA THR A 241 -7.40 -21.30 0.70
C THR A 241 -8.87 -21.35 1.13
N ASP A 242 -9.11 -21.46 2.43
CA ASP A 242 -10.45 -21.41 3.01
C ASP A 242 -10.80 -19.99 3.47
N VAL A 243 -9.81 -19.25 3.92
CA VAL A 243 -9.97 -17.92 4.49
C VAL A 243 -8.93 -16.96 3.91
N ILE A 244 -9.40 -15.80 3.48
CA ILE A 244 -8.57 -14.68 3.03
C ILE A 244 -8.67 -13.56 4.07
N VAL A 245 -7.57 -13.23 4.70
CA VAL A 245 -7.43 -12.06 5.57
C VAL A 245 -6.75 -10.97 4.78
N ILE A 246 -7.41 -9.81 4.58
CA ILE A 246 -6.85 -8.68 3.84
C ILE A 246 -6.45 -7.61 4.86
N ASP A 247 -5.14 -7.46 5.10
CA ASP A 247 -4.62 -6.39 5.96
C ASP A 247 -4.39 -5.10 5.16
N GLU A 248 -4.39 -3.95 5.85
CA GLU A 248 -4.34 -2.62 5.25
C GLU A 248 -5.44 -2.42 4.18
N ALA A 249 -6.65 -2.95 4.45
CA ALA A 249 -7.77 -2.94 3.51
C ALA A 249 -8.20 -1.52 3.07
N GLY A 250 -7.88 -0.48 3.86
CA GLY A 250 -8.06 0.92 3.47
C GLY A 250 -7.28 1.33 2.21
N MET A 251 -6.27 0.54 1.79
CA MET A 251 -5.51 0.76 0.57
C MET A 251 -6.10 0.03 -0.66
N LEU A 252 -7.24 -0.67 -0.52
CA LEU A 252 -7.89 -1.33 -1.65
C LEU A 252 -8.55 -0.32 -2.57
N SER A 253 -8.10 -0.24 -3.81
CA SER A 253 -8.80 0.46 -4.90
C SER A 253 -9.88 -0.44 -5.52
N SER A 254 -10.80 0.15 -6.30
CA SER A 254 -11.78 -0.62 -7.09
C SER A 254 -11.10 -1.60 -8.04
N GLU A 255 -9.91 -1.26 -8.56
CA GLU A 255 -9.14 -2.15 -9.41
C GLU A 255 -8.61 -3.38 -8.65
N LEU A 256 -8.01 -3.19 -7.47
CA LEU A 256 -7.54 -4.31 -6.65
C LEU A 256 -8.69 -5.20 -6.18
N MET A 257 -9.83 -4.61 -5.85
CA MET A 257 -11.02 -5.36 -5.47
C MET A 257 -11.58 -6.19 -6.64
N ALA A 258 -11.63 -5.62 -7.85
CA ALA A 258 -12.07 -6.35 -9.03
C ALA A 258 -11.10 -7.50 -9.40
N LYS A 259 -9.79 -7.30 -9.19
CA LYS A 259 -8.79 -8.38 -9.34
C LYS A 259 -9.01 -9.50 -8.31
N LEU A 260 -9.26 -9.16 -7.04
CA LEU A 260 -9.58 -10.15 -6.01
C LEU A 260 -10.87 -10.92 -6.37
N ALA A 261 -11.89 -10.20 -6.84
CA ALA A 261 -13.14 -10.79 -7.29
C ALA A 261 -12.97 -11.84 -8.40
N SER A 262 -11.99 -11.65 -9.30
CA SER A 262 -11.76 -12.57 -10.43
C SER A 262 -11.20 -13.94 -10.01
N VAL A 263 -10.68 -14.05 -8.79
CA VAL A 263 -10.11 -15.31 -8.24
C VAL A 263 -10.83 -15.80 -7.00
N TYR A 264 -11.80 -15.06 -6.50
CA TYR A 264 -12.60 -15.44 -5.34
C TYR A 264 -13.47 -16.66 -5.65
N ASN A 265 -13.47 -17.65 -4.77
CA ASN A 265 -14.16 -18.91 -4.97
C ASN A 265 -15.00 -19.33 -3.73
N GLY A 266 -15.50 -18.34 -2.99
CA GLY A 266 -16.35 -18.57 -1.83
C GLY A 266 -15.62 -18.65 -0.49
N GLU A 267 -14.37 -18.21 -0.42
CA GLU A 267 -13.58 -18.15 0.80
C GLU A 267 -14.22 -17.23 1.86
N GLN A 268 -13.99 -17.50 3.15
CA GLN A 268 -14.28 -16.53 4.19
C GLN A 268 -13.36 -15.30 4.01
N LEU A 269 -13.92 -14.08 4.17
CA LEU A 269 -13.19 -12.82 4.01
C LEU A 269 -13.13 -12.04 5.32
N VAL A 270 -11.93 -11.68 5.75
CA VAL A 270 -11.70 -10.81 6.90
C VAL A 270 -10.92 -9.58 6.43
N PHE A 271 -11.55 -8.41 6.47
CA PHE A 271 -10.93 -7.15 6.10
C PHE A 271 -10.41 -6.43 7.33
N VAL A 272 -9.12 -6.10 7.36
CA VAL A 272 -8.47 -5.41 8.47
C VAL A 272 -7.92 -4.07 7.97
N GLY A 273 -8.27 -2.96 8.63
CA GLY A 273 -7.80 -1.66 8.17
C GLY A 273 -7.96 -0.52 9.16
N ASP A 274 -7.54 0.65 8.73
CA ASP A 274 -7.70 1.91 9.45
C ASP A 274 -8.36 2.93 8.52
N LYS A 275 -9.59 3.35 8.86
CA LYS A 275 -10.37 4.33 8.08
C LYS A 275 -9.73 5.72 8.02
N ASN A 276 -8.78 6.00 8.91
CA ASN A 276 -8.11 7.29 9.04
C ASN A 276 -6.77 7.34 8.29
N GLN A 277 -6.28 6.21 7.78
CA GLN A 277 -5.09 6.17 6.94
C GLN A 277 -5.34 6.78 5.55
N LEU A 278 -4.29 6.79 4.72
CA LEU A 278 -4.41 7.32 3.37
C LEU A 278 -5.34 6.45 2.54
N PRO A 279 -6.16 7.07 1.68
CA PRO A 279 -6.97 6.36 0.72
C PRO A 279 -6.09 5.55 -0.26
N PRO A 280 -6.68 4.59 -0.99
CA PRO A 280 -5.95 3.81 -1.96
C PRO A 280 -5.30 4.69 -3.03
N ILE A 281 -4.17 4.23 -3.56
CA ILE A 281 -3.63 4.73 -4.82
C ILE A 281 -4.52 4.16 -5.92
N GLY A 282 -5.11 5.04 -6.73
CA GLY A 282 -6.16 4.70 -7.69
C GLY A 282 -7.54 5.14 -7.20
N TYR A 283 -8.55 4.79 -7.95
CA TYR A 283 -9.92 5.25 -7.72
C TYR A 283 -10.75 4.24 -6.91
N GLY A 284 -11.84 4.76 -6.31
CA GLY A 284 -12.80 3.98 -5.54
C GLY A 284 -12.35 3.67 -4.11
N ARG A 285 -13.32 3.34 -3.26
CA ARG A 285 -13.13 3.04 -1.83
C ARG A 285 -13.96 1.83 -1.40
N PRO A 286 -13.68 0.66 -1.96
CA PRO A 286 -14.47 -0.54 -1.66
C PRO A 286 -14.50 -0.89 -0.17
N PHE A 287 -13.43 -0.60 0.58
CA PHE A 287 -13.38 -0.89 2.01
C PHE A 287 -14.41 -0.08 2.83
N GLU A 288 -14.71 1.17 2.45
CA GLU A 288 -15.76 1.96 3.10
C GLU A 288 -17.13 1.30 2.91
N VAL A 289 -17.44 0.84 1.69
CA VAL A 289 -18.69 0.12 1.38
C VAL A 289 -18.78 -1.20 2.15
N ILE A 290 -17.68 -1.94 2.26
CA ILE A 290 -17.65 -3.20 3.00
C ILE A 290 -17.94 -2.98 4.49
N GLN A 291 -17.38 -1.93 5.10
CA GLN A 291 -17.64 -1.58 6.51
C GLN A 291 -19.13 -1.27 6.78
N GLU A 292 -19.83 -0.69 5.81
CA GLU A 292 -21.26 -0.37 5.92
C GLU A 292 -22.15 -1.63 5.78
N LEU A 293 -21.74 -2.58 4.97
CA LEU A 293 -22.57 -3.71 4.58
C LEU A 293 -22.37 -4.96 5.44
N PHE A 294 -21.21 -5.10 6.11
CA PHE A 294 -20.83 -6.31 6.81
C PHE A 294 -20.51 -6.07 8.30
N PRO A 295 -20.62 -7.11 9.13
CA PRO A 295 -20.28 -7.04 10.54
C PRO A 295 -18.89 -6.44 10.76
N THR A 296 -18.84 -5.28 11.42
CA THR A 296 -17.62 -4.49 11.64
C THR A 296 -17.36 -4.32 13.12
N ALA A 297 -16.18 -4.73 13.58
CA ALA A 297 -15.68 -4.48 14.92
C ALA A 297 -14.64 -3.35 14.89
N GLU A 298 -14.79 -2.36 15.78
CA GLU A 298 -13.88 -1.21 15.87
C GLU A 298 -13.07 -1.24 17.17
N LEU A 299 -11.74 -1.26 17.06
CA LEU A 299 -10.82 -1.10 18.18
C LEU A 299 -10.58 0.39 18.45
N LYS A 300 -11.05 0.89 19.59
CA LYS A 300 -10.97 2.30 19.99
C LYS A 300 -9.90 2.55 21.05
N ALA A 301 -9.67 1.58 21.94
CA ALA A 301 -8.73 1.71 23.04
C ALA A 301 -7.29 1.71 22.53
N ASN A 302 -6.50 2.73 22.87
CA ASN A 302 -5.08 2.75 22.59
C ASN A 302 -4.37 1.76 23.54
N ARG A 303 -3.65 0.80 22.95
CA ARG A 303 -2.87 -0.23 23.66
C ARG A 303 -1.36 0.04 23.60
N ARG A 304 -0.92 1.03 22.84
CA ARG A 304 0.48 1.44 22.84
C ARG A 304 0.78 2.08 24.19
N SER A 305 1.64 1.46 24.98
CA SER A 305 2.02 1.94 26.32
C SER A 305 2.95 3.15 26.25
N GLU A 306 3.78 3.19 25.22
CA GLU A 306 4.73 4.26 24.96
C GLU A 306 4.09 5.33 24.07
N ALA A 307 4.46 6.60 24.26
CA ALA A 307 4.06 7.73 23.42
C ALA A 307 2.52 7.87 23.20
N LYS A 308 1.74 7.82 24.30
CA LYS A 308 0.29 8.06 24.25
C LYS A 308 -0.08 9.44 23.74
N ASP A 309 0.77 10.42 23.96
CA ASP A 309 0.68 11.79 23.49
C ASP A 309 0.75 11.90 21.98
N ILE A 310 1.61 11.13 21.32
CA ILE A 310 1.69 11.07 19.86
C ILE A 310 0.37 10.56 19.24
N ILE A 311 -0.23 9.55 19.85
CA ILE A 311 -1.53 9.04 19.38
C ILE A 311 -2.65 10.02 19.67
N ALA A 312 -2.60 10.72 20.82
CA ALA A 312 -3.54 11.78 21.14
C ALA A 312 -3.48 12.92 20.11
N LEU A 313 -2.27 13.37 19.77
CA LEU A 313 -2.05 14.35 18.70
C LEU A 313 -2.63 13.88 17.36
N GLY A 314 -2.40 12.60 16.98
CA GLY A 314 -2.97 12.05 15.75
C GLY A 314 -4.51 12.10 15.73
N ARG A 315 -5.17 11.82 16.85
CA ARG A 315 -6.63 11.93 16.98
C ARG A 315 -7.10 13.38 16.92
N GLU A 316 -6.39 14.29 17.56
CA GLU A 316 -6.69 15.72 17.52
C GLU A 316 -6.61 16.27 16.09
N ILE A 317 -5.58 15.93 15.33
CA ILE A 317 -5.46 16.28 13.91
C ILE A 317 -6.68 15.84 13.09
N LEU A 318 -7.27 14.69 13.44
CA LEU A 318 -8.49 14.18 12.80
C LEU A 318 -9.78 14.83 13.32
N GLY A 319 -9.71 15.71 14.34
CA GLY A 319 -10.88 16.27 15.01
C GLY A 319 -11.63 15.26 15.88
N GLN A 320 -10.96 14.19 16.33
CA GLN A 320 -11.55 13.15 17.17
C GLN A 320 -11.34 13.49 18.66
N PRO A 321 -12.29 13.12 19.56
CA PRO A 321 -12.12 13.33 20.98
C PRO A 321 -10.87 12.64 21.52
N PHE A 322 -10.09 13.34 22.32
CA PHE A 322 -8.94 12.81 23.02
C PHE A 322 -8.89 13.31 24.47
N ASN A 323 -8.11 12.63 25.31
CA ASN A 323 -7.93 13.07 26.69
C ASN A 323 -6.86 14.16 26.76
N ALA A 324 -7.27 15.39 27.03
CA ALA A 324 -6.41 16.58 27.11
C ALA A 324 -5.35 16.54 28.25
N ASN A 325 -5.49 15.62 29.22
CA ASN A 325 -4.60 15.53 30.38
C ASN A 325 -3.39 14.61 30.17
N ILE A 326 -3.08 14.24 28.93
CA ILE A 326 -1.88 13.44 28.62
C ILE A 326 -0.67 14.37 28.60
N ALA A 327 0.31 14.12 29.48
CA ALA A 327 1.57 14.85 29.47
C ALA A 327 2.30 14.62 28.13
N GLN A 328 2.77 15.71 27.52
CA GLN A 328 3.44 15.68 26.20
C GLN A 328 4.95 15.58 26.42
N ASN A 329 5.42 14.35 26.65
CA ASN A 329 6.84 14.09 26.93
C ASN A 329 7.62 13.58 25.71
N ASN A 330 6.89 13.18 24.63
CA ASN A 330 7.49 12.51 23.47
C ASN A 330 7.36 13.35 22.19
N ILE A 331 6.84 14.58 22.27
CA ILE A 331 6.66 15.50 21.15
C ILE A 331 7.57 16.71 21.33
N TYR A 332 8.39 16.99 20.32
CA TYR A 332 9.36 18.07 20.31
C TYR A 332 9.11 18.98 19.11
N LEU A 333 9.29 20.29 19.30
CA LEU A 333 9.27 21.28 18.23
C LEU A 333 10.69 21.76 17.96
N VAL A 334 11.06 21.87 16.70
CA VAL A 334 12.33 22.43 16.24
C VAL A 334 12.12 23.28 15.00
N ASP A 335 13.02 24.19 14.73
CA ASP A 335 12.90 25.08 13.58
C ASP A 335 13.44 24.42 12.30
N THR A 336 14.42 23.52 12.42
CA THR A 336 15.16 22.99 11.27
C THR A 336 15.23 21.46 11.26
N ALA A 337 15.40 20.91 10.06
CA ALA A 337 15.61 19.47 9.87
C ALA A 337 16.94 18.99 10.49
N GLU A 338 17.98 19.84 10.50
CA GLU A 338 19.26 19.57 11.13
C GLU A 338 19.13 19.34 12.64
N GLU A 339 18.31 20.16 13.30
CA GLU A 339 18.02 20.01 14.73
C GLU A 339 17.24 18.71 14.99
N ALA A 340 16.29 18.37 14.14
CA ALA A 340 15.56 17.11 14.26
C ALA A 340 16.50 15.88 14.18
N PHE A 341 17.44 15.87 13.26
CA PHE A 341 18.43 14.80 13.16
C PHE A 341 19.42 14.79 14.33
N LYS A 342 19.81 15.95 14.87
CA LYS A 342 20.61 16.02 16.10
C LYS A 342 19.88 15.46 17.32
N LEU A 343 18.56 15.57 17.36
CA LEU A 343 17.70 14.98 18.40
C LEU A 343 17.44 13.47 18.18
N GLY A 344 18.06 12.88 17.13
CA GLY A 344 18.04 11.44 16.89
C GLY A 344 16.96 10.97 15.91
N ALA A 345 16.36 11.86 15.10
CA ALA A 345 15.40 11.44 14.08
C ALA A 345 16.02 10.37 13.16
N GLU A 346 15.35 9.25 13.04
CA GLU A 346 15.76 8.17 12.14
C GLU A 346 15.36 8.45 10.69
N VAL A 347 14.27 9.18 10.52
CA VAL A 347 13.69 9.55 9.24
C VAL A 347 12.95 10.89 9.38
N LEU A 348 12.99 11.71 8.32
CA LEU A 348 12.14 12.90 8.19
C LEU A 348 11.05 12.63 7.17
N LEU A 349 9.79 12.78 7.59
CA LEU A 349 8.60 12.63 6.75
C LEU A 349 8.10 14.00 6.29
N THR A 350 7.84 14.13 4.99
CA THR A 350 7.32 15.36 4.39
C THR A 350 6.45 15.04 3.18
N PHE A 351 5.62 16.00 2.76
CA PHE A 351 4.79 15.85 1.55
C PHE A 351 5.62 16.00 0.27
N THR A 352 6.60 16.91 0.27
CA THR A 352 7.27 17.36 -0.95
C THR A 352 8.53 16.55 -1.27
N ARG A 353 8.80 16.35 -2.57
CA ARG A 353 10.05 15.74 -3.02
C ARG A 353 11.27 16.61 -2.72
N ASP A 354 11.10 17.92 -2.71
CA ASP A 354 12.18 18.86 -2.38
C ASP A 354 12.56 18.77 -0.89
N GLY A 355 11.57 18.62 0.01
CA GLY A 355 11.83 18.36 1.42
C GLY A 355 12.56 17.04 1.64
N VAL A 356 12.18 15.98 0.92
CA VAL A 356 12.88 14.69 0.93
C VAL A 356 14.35 14.87 0.50
N LYS A 357 14.59 15.59 -0.60
CA LYS A 357 15.93 15.83 -1.12
C LYS A 357 16.80 16.58 -0.10
N LYS A 358 16.28 17.67 0.48
CA LYS A 358 16.98 18.45 1.52
C LYS A 358 17.32 17.61 2.74
N ALA A 359 16.37 16.83 3.26
CA ALA A 359 16.61 15.94 4.40
C ALA A 359 17.72 14.90 4.13
N ASN A 360 17.72 14.33 2.92
CA ASN A 360 18.77 13.40 2.49
C ASN A 360 20.14 14.07 2.35
N GLU A 361 20.21 15.30 1.85
CA GLU A 361 21.46 16.08 1.72
C GLU A 361 22.05 16.47 3.08
N ILE A 362 21.18 16.78 4.07
CA ILE A 362 21.59 17.14 5.44
C ILE A 362 22.24 15.95 6.14
N GLN A 363 21.60 14.78 6.07
CA GLN A 363 21.97 13.63 6.89
C GLN A 363 22.92 12.66 6.19
N ARG A 364 23.15 12.85 4.90
CA ARG A 364 24.09 12.01 4.14
C ARG A 364 25.45 11.94 4.83
N ILE A 365 26.00 10.73 4.95
CA ILE A 365 27.34 10.50 5.51
C ILE A 365 28.39 11.11 4.58
N LYS A 366 29.17 12.06 5.11
CA LYS A 366 30.26 12.73 4.38
C LYS A 366 31.58 12.20 4.92
N GLY A 367 32.50 11.84 4.00
CA GLY A 367 33.87 11.52 4.39
C GLY A 367 34.24 10.05 4.47
N GLU A 368 33.29 9.11 4.44
CA GLU A 368 33.55 7.69 4.25
C GLU A 368 33.74 7.35 2.76
N PRO A 369 34.37 6.19 2.41
CA PRO A 369 34.59 5.85 1.02
C PRO A 369 33.30 5.95 0.23
N SER A 370 33.23 6.95 -0.63
CA SER A 370 32.10 7.15 -1.52
C SER A 370 32.09 6.01 -2.53
N ILE A 371 31.00 5.25 -2.55
CA ILE A 371 30.80 4.22 -3.58
C ILE A 371 30.44 4.85 -4.90
N HIS A 372 29.71 5.96 -4.83
CA HIS A 372 29.25 6.79 -5.94
C HIS A 372 29.09 8.21 -5.40
N LYS A 373 29.07 9.22 -6.30
CA LYS A 373 28.88 10.64 -5.91
C LYS A 373 27.69 10.89 -4.95
N ASP A 374 26.72 9.99 -4.94
CA ASP A 374 25.45 10.13 -4.20
C ASP A 374 25.32 9.19 -3.00
N PHE A 375 26.23 8.21 -2.80
CA PHE A 375 26.13 7.18 -1.77
C PHE A 375 27.48 6.91 -1.09
N SER A 376 27.43 6.65 0.22
CA SER A 376 28.56 6.27 1.06
C SER A 376 28.25 4.99 1.86
N ILE A 377 29.30 4.30 2.33
CA ILE A 377 29.11 3.18 3.26
C ILE A 377 28.46 3.72 4.53
N GLY A 378 27.45 3.00 5.03
CA GLY A 378 26.65 3.42 6.18
C GLY A 378 25.35 4.14 5.83
N ASP A 379 25.19 4.63 4.60
CA ASP A 379 23.95 5.30 4.20
C ASP A 379 22.73 4.39 4.26
N LYS A 380 21.61 4.97 4.67
CA LYS A 380 20.28 4.37 4.57
C LYS A 380 19.75 4.62 3.17
N ILE A 381 19.25 3.56 2.51
CA ILE A 381 18.74 3.63 1.15
C ILE A 381 17.37 2.95 1.05
N ILE A 382 16.57 3.39 0.08
CA ILE A 382 15.25 2.83 -0.22
C ILE A 382 15.19 2.42 -1.69
N ALA A 383 14.68 1.23 -1.95
CA ALA A 383 14.49 0.74 -3.31
C ALA A 383 13.39 1.52 -4.04
N LYS A 384 13.62 1.88 -5.30
CA LYS A 384 12.69 2.61 -6.19
C LYS A 384 11.86 1.68 -7.07
N THR A 385 12.32 0.45 -7.27
CA THR A 385 11.78 -0.49 -8.23
C THR A 385 11.55 -1.86 -7.59
N ASN A 386 10.72 -2.67 -8.23
CA ASN A 386 10.59 -4.09 -7.88
C ASN A 386 11.51 -4.92 -8.77
N THR A 387 12.25 -5.85 -8.17
CA THR A 387 13.10 -6.83 -8.86
C THR A 387 12.90 -8.21 -8.22
N LYS A 388 13.59 -9.24 -8.74
CA LYS A 388 13.64 -10.56 -8.08
C LYS A 388 14.38 -10.53 -6.72
N ARG A 389 15.19 -9.49 -6.45
CA ARG A 389 16.07 -9.37 -5.26
C ARG A 389 15.52 -8.43 -4.18
N PHE A 390 14.72 -7.46 -4.55
CA PHE A 390 14.13 -6.47 -3.64
C PHE A 390 12.85 -5.87 -4.24
N PHE A 391 12.05 -5.24 -3.40
CA PHE A 391 10.79 -4.60 -3.81
C PHE A 391 10.81 -3.10 -3.53
N ASN A 392 10.01 -2.34 -4.27
CA ASN A 392 9.88 -0.89 -4.11
C ASN A 392 9.45 -0.54 -2.67
N GLY A 393 10.15 0.42 -2.09
CA GLY A 393 9.94 0.85 -0.70
C GLY A 393 10.68 0.03 0.35
N GLN A 394 11.43 -1.02 -0.02
CA GLN A 394 12.27 -1.76 0.92
C GLN A 394 13.47 -0.93 1.33
N LEU A 395 13.73 -0.90 2.64
CA LEU A 395 14.81 -0.13 3.25
C LEU A 395 16.04 -1.01 3.45
N PHE A 396 17.21 -0.44 3.19
CA PHE A 396 18.51 -1.08 3.40
C PHE A 396 19.50 -0.10 4.00
N LYS A 397 20.58 -0.64 4.57
CA LYS A 397 21.78 0.10 4.96
C LYS A 397 22.96 -0.42 4.14
N ILE A 398 23.72 0.47 3.55
CA ILE A 398 24.93 0.12 2.81
C ILE A 398 26.00 -0.35 3.82
N VAL A 399 26.49 -1.58 3.68
CA VAL A 399 27.47 -2.16 4.60
C VAL A 399 28.87 -2.30 3.98
N THR A 400 28.93 -2.43 2.65
CA THR A 400 30.19 -2.42 1.89
C THR A 400 29.97 -1.71 0.56
N TRP A 401 31.03 -1.51 -0.21
CA TRP A 401 31.00 -0.87 -1.52
C TRP A 401 30.00 -1.50 -2.51
N ASN A 402 29.65 -2.76 -2.35
CA ASN A 402 28.77 -3.50 -3.25
C ASN A 402 27.63 -4.23 -2.54
N LYS A 403 27.42 -4.02 -1.25
CA LYS A 403 26.40 -4.76 -0.47
C LYS A 403 25.63 -3.83 0.48
N ALA A 404 24.31 -4.00 0.50
CA ALA A 404 23.44 -3.43 1.50
C ALA A 404 22.58 -4.51 2.17
N THR A 405 22.15 -4.27 3.42
CA THR A 405 21.30 -5.18 4.21
C THR A 405 20.13 -4.44 4.82
N ASP A 406 18.97 -5.12 4.93
CA ASP A 406 17.79 -4.59 5.62
C ASP A 406 17.80 -4.82 7.13
N GLY A 407 18.87 -5.39 7.69
CA GLY A 407 18.98 -5.73 9.10
C GLY A 407 18.17 -6.96 9.54
N GLN A 408 17.48 -7.61 8.62
CA GLN A 408 16.61 -8.79 8.86
C GLN A 408 17.18 -10.07 8.23
N GLY A 409 18.41 -9.99 7.75
CA GLY A 409 19.08 -11.08 7.06
C GLY A 409 18.99 -11.02 5.53
N ASN A 410 18.13 -10.15 4.97
CA ASN A 410 18.12 -9.95 3.53
C ASN A 410 19.26 -9.01 3.13
N ALA A 411 19.99 -9.40 2.09
CA ALA A 411 21.08 -8.61 1.57
C ALA A 411 20.95 -8.47 0.05
N VAL A 412 21.28 -7.30 -0.46
CA VAL A 412 21.37 -7.03 -1.88
C VAL A 412 22.81 -6.70 -2.25
N THR A 413 23.29 -7.31 -3.35
CA THR A 413 24.63 -7.05 -3.88
C THR A 413 24.49 -6.25 -5.18
N PHE A 414 25.28 -5.20 -5.32
CA PHE A 414 25.32 -4.35 -6.51
C PHE A 414 26.51 -4.78 -7.39
N ARG A 415 26.28 -4.87 -8.70
CA ARG A 415 27.35 -5.18 -9.65
C ARG A 415 28.16 -3.95 -10.02
N THR A 416 27.49 -2.80 -10.04
CA THR A 416 28.09 -1.50 -10.40
C THR A 416 27.51 -0.37 -9.53
N PRO A 417 28.24 0.74 -9.33
CA PRO A 417 27.69 1.94 -8.71
C PRO A 417 26.47 2.52 -9.45
N TYR A 418 26.38 2.29 -10.75
CA TYR A 418 25.25 2.68 -11.58
C TYR A 418 23.97 1.90 -11.24
N GLU A 419 24.09 0.60 -10.95
CA GLU A 419 22.96 -0.21 -10.50
C GLU A 419 22.40 0.31 -9.16
N LEU A 420 23.28 0.75 -8.24
CA LEU A 420 22.88 1.37 -6.98
C LEU A 420 22.07 2.66 -7.24
N SER A 421 22.60 3.60 -8.02
CA SER A 421 21.94 4.89 -8.25
C SER A 421 20.64 4.79 -9.06
N ASN A 422 20.50 3.79 -9.92
CA ASN A 422 19.28 3.56 -10.70
C ASN A 422 18.15 2.98 -9.84
N ASN A 423 18.48 2.10 -8.92
CA ASN A 423 17.49 1.31 -8.19
C ASN A 423 17.20 1.84 -6.78
N PHE A 424 18.02 2.75 -6.25
CA PHE A 424 17.88 3.23 -4.88
C PHE A 424 17.96 4.75 -4.79
N ASP A 425 17.31 5.28 -3.76
CA ASP A 425 17.47 6.65 -3.26
C ASP A 425 17.97 6.61 -1.81
N LEU A 426 18.52 7.71 -1.30
CA LEU A 426 18.77 7.87 0.14
C LEU A 426 17.43 7.85 0.91
N ALA A 427 17.47 7.39 2.15
CA ALA A 427 16.28 7.14 2.96
C ALA A 427 16.29 7.85 4.33
N TYR A 428 16.96 8.97 4.45
CA TYR A 428 16.86 9.85 5.62
C TYR A 428 15.62 10.75 5.55
N GLY A 429 15.23 11.18 4.35
CA GLY A 429 13.95 11.81 4.05
C GLY A 429 13.06 10.89 3.24
N LEU A 430 11.77 10.81 3.58
CA LEU A 430 10.76 10.06 2.83
C LEU A 430 9.48 10.89 2.67
N THR A 431 8.75 10.65 1.58
CA THR A 431 7.38 11.16 1.52
C THR A 431 6.49 10.39 2.48
N ILE A 432 5.46 11.07 3.03
CA ILE A 432 4.50 10.44 3.94
C ILE A 432 3.87 9.19 3.30
N HIS A 433 3.55 9.23 2.00
CA HIS A 433 3.04 8.07 1.27
C HIS A 433 4.02 6.88 1.30
N LYS A 434 5.32 7.12 1.10
CA LYS A 434 6.34 6.08 1.16
C LYS A 434 6.56 5.52 2.57
N SER A 435 6.13 6.22 3.61
CA SER A 435 6.23 5.76 5.00
C SER A 435 5.15 4.75 5.40
N GLN A 436 4.06 4.62 4.63
CA GLN A 436 3.00 3.67 4.94
C GLN A 436 3.55 2.24 5.11
N GLY A 437 3.02 1.51 6.09
CA GLY A 437 3.50 0.18 6.46
C GLY A 437 4.85 0.15 7.19
N SER A 438 5.46 1.32 7.50
CA SER A 438 6.66 1.40 8.34
C SER A 438 6.40 2.20 9.61
N GLU A 439 7.22 1.91 10.63
CA GLU A 439 7.27 2.66 11.88
C GLU A 439 8.74 2.78 12.30
N TRP A 440 9.08 3.86 13.01
CA TRP A 440 10.41 4.13 13.56
C TRP A 440 10.29 4.58 15.02
N ASP A 441 11.33 4.42 15.77
CA ASP A 441 11.33 4.85 17.16
C ASP A 441 11.29 6.38 17.27
N VAL A 442 12.08 7.07 16.44
CA VAL A 442 12.15 8.54 16.40
C VAL A 442 11.86 9.04 14.98
N VAL A 443 10.77 9.77 14.81
CA VAL A 443 10.35 10.36 13.53
C VAL A 443 10.38 11.86 13.59
N ALA A 444 10.97 12.50 12.58
CA ALA A 444 10.75 13.91 12.30
C ALA A 444 9.61 14.06 11.28
N TYR A 445 8.70 14.98 11.54
CA TYR A 445 7.64 15.35 10.60
C TYR A 445 7.77 16.84 10.26
N GLN A 446 7.92 17.14 8.97
CA GLN A 446 7.90 18.50 8.45
C GLN A 446 6.57 18.73 7.74
N PRO A 447 5.60 19.40 8.40
CA PRO A 447 4.29 19.71 7.83
C PRO A 447 4.36 20.65 6.64
N SER A 448 3.33 20.59 5.78
CA SER A 448 3.16 21.43 4.60
C SER A 448 1.71 21.92 4.51
N ASP A 449 1.48 23.07 3.92
CA ASP A 449 0.14 23.59 3.62
C ASP A 449 -0.68 22.67 2.68
N LYS A 450 -0.01 21.73 2.04
CA LYS A 450 -0.65 20.71 1.19
C LYS A 450 -1.04 19.44 1.93
N ASP A 451 -0.70 19.33 3.22
CA ASP A 451 -1.02 18.14 4.00
C ASP A 451 -2.52 18.12 4.34
N THR A 452 -3.13 16.99 4.07
CA THR A 452 -4.48 16.69 4.58
C THR A 452 -4.40 16.16 6.01
N LYS A 453 -5.51 16.21 6.76
CA LYS A 453 -5.59 15.61 8.11
C LYS A 453 -5.12 14.16 8.14
N ASN A 454 -5.48 13.36 7.12
CA ASN A 454 -5.04 11.97 7.02
C ASN A 454 -3.53 11.84 6.78
N LEU A 455 -2.93 12.73 5.95
CA LEU A 455 -1.48 12.74 5.75
C LEU A 455 -0.74 13.06 7.05
N ALA A 456 -1.15 14.11 7.75
CA ALA A 456 -0.57 14.48 9.02
C ALA A 456 -0.75 13.36 10.08
N TYR A 457 -1.95 12.77 10.16
CA TYR A 457 -2.21 11.60 11.02
C TYR A 457 -1.27 10.45 10.74
N VAL A 458 -1.09 10.08 9.46
CA VAL A 458 -0.17 9.02 9.08
C VAL A 458 1.25 9.37 9.46
N ALA A 459 1.71 10.61 9.20
CA ALA A 459 3.08 11.04 9.52
C ALA A 459 3.36 10.93 11.02
N VAL A 460 2.51 11.50 11.88
CA VAL A 460 2.73 11.52 13.34
C VAL A 460 2.65 10.11 13.92
N THR A 461 1.75 9.26 13.43
CA THR A 461 1.57 7.89 13.93
C THR A 461 2.66 6.91 13.50
N ARG A 462 3.61 7.32 12.65
CA ARG A 462 4.81 6.51 12.33
C ARG A 462 5.81 6.47 13.49
N ALA A 463 5.78 7.43 14.40
CA ALA A 463 6.65 7.47 15.58
C ALA A 463 6.15 6.50 16.66
N LYS A 464 7.08 5.65 17.17
CA LYS A 464 6.79 4.75 18.29
C LYS A 464 7.08 5.40 19.64
N GLN A 465 8.20 6.12 19.75
CA GLN A 465 8.72 6.65 21.02
C GLN A 465 8.77 8.18 21.02
N LYS A 466 9.28 8.79 19.92
CA LYS A 466 9.49 10.24 19.86
C LYS A 466 9.06 10.80 18.49
N LEU A 467 8.32 11.90 18.56
CA LEU A 467 7.94 12.70 17.39
C LEU A 467 8.62 14.07 17.47
N ILE A 468 9.25 14.51 16.39
CA ILE A 468 9.87 15.81 16.26
C ILE A 468 9.18 16.56 15.13
N ILE A 469 8.56 17.68 15.41
CA ILE A 469 7.84 18.50 14.43
C ILE A 469 8.77 19.64 14.01
N VAL A 470 9.00 19.76 12.70
CA VAL A 470 9.92 20.75 12.12
C VAL A 470 9.12 21.94 11.55
N GLY A 471 9.42 23.15 12.02
CA GLY A 471 8.79 24.38 11.54
C GLY A 471 7.37 24.65 12.06
N GLY A 472 6.89 23.80 12.98
CA GLY A 472 5.54 23.91 13.58
C GLY A 472 4.43 23.45 12.64
N PHE A 473 3.18 23.45 13.14
CA PHE A 473 2.00 23.08 12.34
C PHE A 473 1.50 24.24 11.49
N PRO A 474 1.08 23.98 10.24
CA PRO A 474 0.50 24.97 9.37
C PRO A 474 -0.88 25.45 9.89
N PRO A 475 -1.37 26.65 9.47
CA PRO A 475 -2.58 27.27 9.99
C PRO A 475 -3.83 26.38 9.96
N GLN A 476 -3.99 25.53 8.94
CA GLN A 476 -5.14 24.62 8.81
C GLN A 476 -5.28 23.59 9.93
N PHE A 477 -4.24 23.40 10.74
CA PHE A 477 -4.25 22.55 11.93
C PHE A 477 -4.30 23.36 13.24
N LYS A 478 -4.32 24.72 13.14
CA LYS A 478 -4.29 25.63 14.29
C LYS A 478 -5.66 26.11 14.77
N GLU A 479 -6.74 25.81 14.02
CA GLU A 479 -8.06 26.44 14.24
C GLU A 479 -8.72 26.14 15.60
N GLU A 480 -8.20 25.18 16.40
CA GLU A 480 -8.82 24.83 17.69
C GLU A 480 -7.88 24.92 18.90
N ARG A 481 -6.56 25.19 18.73
CA ARG A 481 -5.61 25.32 19.85
C ARG A 481 -4.40 26.18 19.56
N ASP A 482 -3.96 26.87 20.59
CA ASP A 482 -2.65 27.50 20.67
C ASP A 482 -1.57 26.43 20.91
N TRP A 483 -0.90 26.02 19.83
CA TRP A 483 0.20 25.05 19.84
C TRP A 483 1.52 25.65 20.38
N THR A 484 1.51 26.91 20.87
CA THR A 484 2.69 27.58 21.43
C THR A 484 3.14 27.00 22.75
N HIS A 485 2.38 26.06 23.33
CA HIS A 485 2.70 25.39 24.59
C HIS A 485 3.31 23.96 24.38
N LEU A 486 3.65 23.57 23.14
CA LEU A 486 4.43 22.36 22.83
C LEU A 486 5.95 22.70 22.92
#